data_ece5947a360d08f4452a8dcda4c81bee
#
_entry.id   ece5947a360d08f4452a8dcda4c81bee
#
_cell.length_a   1.000
_cell.length_b   1.000
_cell.length_c   1.000
_cell.angle_alpha   90.00
_cell.angle_beta   90.00
_cell.angle_gamma   90.00
#
_symmetry.space_group_name_H-M   'P 1'
#
loop_
_entity.id
_entity.type
_entity.pdbx_description
1 polymer ?
#
loop_
_entity_poly.entity_id
_entity_poly.type
_entity_poly.pdbx_seq_one_letter_code
_entity_poly.pdbx_strand_id
1 'polypeptide(L)'
;MKKGLVLVGEPMGLLIAQSEGKLDSVCGYDLAVAGAEFNVAIGTARLEHKVTYMTKLGNDPFGKRIVSVLKQNKIGSEFVTFSKEKSTGFMLKGRTSVGDPDIFYFRKNSAASTLNETDVEKINLTKYSHIHLTGILPALSEDTKKAAFYLIKKAKEQGLFISFDPNLRPQLWKSEEQMKSTINELASYADLVLPGQAEGKILMGSDDEKLINKFYLENGAAICVTKCGSKGAYVSTKDNENYMVDGYKVKKVIDTVGAGDGFATGVVTGLMEGLPLKDAVKRATAIGAIQVMSRGDNEGLPTREQLNVFMNK
;
A
#
# COMPACT_ATOMS: atom_id res chain seq x y z
N MET A 1 7.27 18.00 -17.76
CA MET A 1 7.04 18.04 -16.28
C MET A 1 6.83 16.62 -15.81
N LYS A 2 7.50 16.17 -14.74
CA LYS A 2 7.25 14.84 -14.16
C LYS A 2 5.78 14.78 -13.72
N LYS A 3 5.00 13.88 -14.29
CA LYS A 3 3.63 13.62 -13.89
C LYS A 3 3.65 12.93 -12.50
N GLY A 4 2.58 13.12 -11.70
CA GLY A 4 2.51 12.57 -10.35
C GLY A 4 2.02 11.13 -10.28
N LEU A 5 1.92 10.64 -9.04
CA LEU A 5 1.26 9.38 -8.66
C LEU A 5 -0.15 9.71 -8.14
N VAL A 6 -1.15 8.91 -8.49
CA VAL A 6 -2.47 8.95 -7.85
C VAL A 6 -2.76 7.65 -7.14
N LEU A 7 -3.34 7.76 -5.95
CA LEU A 7 -3.77 6.63 -5.14
C LEU A 7 -5.23 6.79 -4.71
N VAL A 8 -5.93 5.68 -4.63
CA VAL A 8 -7.32 5.61 -4.15
C VAL A 8 -7.42 4.51 -3.10
N GLY A 9 -7.89 4.82 -1.91
CA GLY A 9 -7.94 3.81 -0.85
C GLY A 9 -8.63 4.29 0.41
N GLU A 10 -8.57 3.48 1.46
CA GLU A 10 -9.14 3.77 2.77
C GLU A 10 -8.06 4.10 3.80
N PRO A 11 -7.86 5.38 4.12
CA PRO A 11 -7.07 5.76 5.28
C PRO A 11 -7.94 5.64 6.54
N MET A 12 -7.34 5.21 7.63
CA MET A 12 -8.04 4.96 8.90
C MET A 12 -7.40 5.73 10.05
N GLY A 13 -8.23 6.12 11.02
CA GLY A 13 -7.69 6.46 12.34
C GLY A 13 -6.98 5.24 12.94
N LEU A 14 -5.82 5.44 13.53
CA LEU A 14 -5.05 4.39 14.20
C LEU A 14 -4.84 4.79 15.65
N LEU A 15 -5.32 3.96 16.56
CA LEU A 15 -5.12 4.09 18.00
C LEU A 15 -4.11 3.03 18.46
N ILE A 16 -2.89 3.47 18.76
CA ILE A 16 -1.76 2.60 19.16
C ILE A 16 -1.72 2.54 20.68
N ALA A 17 -1.81 1.34 21.26
CA ALA A 17 -1.74 1.13 22.70
C ALA A 17 -0.43 1.69 23.29
N GLN A 18 -0.52 2.46 24.37
CA GLN A 18 0.64 3.02 25.08
C GLN A 18 1.33 1.99 25.98
N SER A 19 0.62 0.95 26.40
CA SER A 19 1.14 -0.15 27.22
C SER A 19 0.93 -1.51 26.58
N GLU A 20 1.71 -2.50 26.95
CA GLU A 20 1.47 -3.89 26.62
C GLU A 20 0.25 -4.41 27.38
N GLY A 21 -0.46 -5.36 26.80
CA GLY A 21 -1.65 -5.97 27.38
C GLY A 21 -2.73 -6.23 26.32
N LYS A 22 -3.83 -6.85 26.77
CA LYS A 22 -5.00 -7.06 25.92
C LYS A 22 -5.66 -5.73 25.59
N LEU A 23 -6.17 -5.58 24.37
CA LEU A 23 -6.81 -4.35 23.89
C LEU A 23 -8.02 -3.90 24.73
N ASP A 24 -8.69 -4.84 25.40
CA ASP A 24 -9.81 -4.55 26.29
C ASP A 24 -9.41 -3.98 27.68
N SER A 25 -8.11 -4.04 28.02
CA SER A 25 -7.57 -3.57 29.30
C SER A 25 -6.66 -2.36 29.20
N VAL A 26 -6.29 -1.95 27.97
CA VAL A 26 -5.45 -0.75 27.76
C VAL A 26 -6.28 0.51 27.88
N CYS A 27 -5.82 1.46 28.71
CA CYS A 27 -6.53 2.72 28.96
C CYS A 27 -5.99 3.91 28.16
N GLY A 28 -4.76 3.85 27.63
CA GLY A 28 -4.14 4.96 26.88
C GLY A 28 -3.75 4.56 25.47
N TYR A 29 -4.02 5.47 24.53
CA TYR A 29 -3.71 5.27 23.10
C TYR A 29 -3.10 6.52 22.49
N ASP A 30 -2.11 6.33 21.61
CA ASP A 30 -1.58 7.38 20.74
C ASP A 30 -2.36 7.40 19.43
N LEU A 31 -2.73 8.60 18.98
CA LEU A 31 -3.48 8.78 17.73
C LEU A 31 -2.53 8.94 16.53
N ALA A 32 -2.60 8.01 15.59
CA ALA A 32 -1.90 8.03 14.32
C ALA A 32 -2.89 7.86 13.13
N VAL A 33 -2.38 7.68 11.94
CA VAL A 33 -3.16 7.37 10.72
C VAL A 33 -2.54 6.17 10.03
N ALA A 34 -3.37 5.25 9.58
CA ALA A 34 -2.99 4.05 8.85
C ALA A 34 -3.71 3.96 7.49
N GLY A 35 -3.30 3.01 6.67
CA GLY A 35 -3.89 2.66 5.38
C GLY A 35 -2.80 2.37 4.37
N ALA A 36 -2.88 1.27 3.63
CA ALA A 36 -1.80 0.83 2.76
C ALA A 36 -1.47 1.87 1.69
N GLU A 37 -2.46 2.30 0.91
CA GLU A 37 -2.28 3.33 -0.11
C GLU A 37 -1.91 4.69 0.50
N PHE A 38 -2.40 4.97 1.73
CA PHE A 38 -2.04 6.18 2.47
C PHE A 38 -0.56 6.16 2.88
N ASN A 39 -0.05 5.03 3.34
CA ASN A 39 1.36 4.85 3.67
C ASN A 39 2.24 5.05 2.43
N VAL A 40 1.86 4.49 1.28
CA VAL A 40 2.56 4.73 0.00
C VAL A 40 2.51 6.21 -0.38
N ALA A 41 1.38 6.90 -0.18
CA ALA A 41 1.28 8.34 -0.45
C ALA A 41 2.23 9.16 0.45
N ILE A 42 2.28 8.86 1.74
CA ILE A 42 3.21 9.51 2.69
C ILE A 42 4.68 9.30 2.27
N GLY A 43 5.06 8.05 2.02
CA GLY A 43 6.42 7.73 1.60
C GLY A 43 6.80 8.42 0.29
N THR A 44 5.90 8.40 -0.69
CA THR A 44 6.09 9.07 -1.99
C THR A 44 6.30 10.58 -1.83
N ALA A 45 5.50 11.23 -0.99
CA ALA A 45 5.62 12.66 -0.72
C ALA A 45 6.93 13.00 0.03
N ARG A 46 7.34 12.16 1.01
CA ARG A 46 8.63 12.31 1.73
C ARG A 46 9.84 12.14 0.81
N LEU A 47 9.69 11.39 -0.29
CA LEU A 47 10.68 11.28 -1.36
C LEU A 47 10.53 12.37 -2.43
N GLU A 48 9.78 13.45 -2.13
CA GLU A 48 9.66 14.66 -2.93
C GLU A 48 8.95 14.48 -4.28
N HIS A 49 8.10 13.47 -4.40
CA HIS A 49 7.26 13.29 -5.57
C HIS A 49 5.89 13.94 -5.41
N LYS A 50 5.31 14.37 -6.54
CA LYS A 50 3.90 14.78 -6.58
C LYS A 50 3.02 13.56 -6.40
N VAL A 51 2.13 13.62 -5.43
CA VAL A 51 1.16 12.57 -5.15
C VAL A 51 -0.19 13.18 -4.80
N THR A 52 -1.25 12.56 -5.30
CA THR A 52 -2.63 12.92 -4.98
C THR A 52 -3.32 11.69 -4.40
N TYR A 53 -4.09 11.92 -3.36
CA TYR A 53 -4.84 10.87 -2.68
C TYR A 53 -6.34 11.10 -2.80
N MET A 54 -7.07 10.06 -3.21
CA MET A 54 -8.53 10.06 -3.25
C MET A 54 -9.09 9.14 -2.17
N THR A 55 -10.08 9.64 -1.45
CA THR A 55 -10.84 8.86 -0.46
C THR A 55 -12.16 9.53 -0.11
N LYS A 56 -13.01 8.79 0.61
CA LYS A 56 -14.19 9.34 1.26
C LYS A 56 -14.06 9.15 2.77
N LEU A 57 -14.24 10.20 3.54
CA LEU A 57 -14.08 10.25 5.00
C LEU A 57 -15.39 10.58 5.68
N GLY A 58 -15.54 10.22 6.93
CA GLY A 58 -16.59 10.76 7.79
C GLY A 58 -16.28 12.21 8.19
N ASN A 59 -17.34 13.00 8.46
CA ASN A 59 -17.18 14.31 9.06
C ASN A 59 -16.94 14.18 10.58
N ASP A 60 -15.87 13.53 10.96
CA ASP A 60 -15.50 13.15 12.32
C ASP A 60 -14.05 13.50 12.63
N PRO A 61 -13.58 13.34 13.89
CA PRO A 61 -12.21 13.66 14.28
C PRO A 61 -11.14 12.88 13.49
N PHE A 62 -11.38 11.61 13.14
CA PHE A 62 -10.44 10.81 12.36
C PHE A 62 -10.30 11.34 10.93
N GLY A 63 -11.43 11.65 10.27
CA GLY A 63 -11.42 12.24 8.93
C GLY A 63 -10.69 13.58 8.89
N LYS A 64 -10.91 14.44 9.88
CA LYS A 64 -10.19 15.72 10.02
C LYS A 64 -8.69 15.51 10.25
N ARG A 65 -8.32 14.53 11.07
CA ARG A 65 -6.91 14.18 11.31
C ARG A 65 -6.22 13.71 10.03
N ILE A 66 -6.87 12.82 9.26
CA ILE A 66 -6.35 12.33 7.98
C ILE A 66 -6.06 13.50 7.02
N VAL A 67 -7.02 14.41 6.84
CA VAL A 67 -6.83 15.60 5.98
C VAL A 67 -5.67 16.48 6.48
N SER A 68 -5.54 16.64 7.80
CA SER A 68 -4.42 17.38 8.38
C SER A 68 -3.07 16.75 8.03
N VAL A 69 -2.96 15.40 8.12
CA VAL A 69 -1.74 14.66 7.78
C VAL A 69 -1.43 14.75 6.28
N LEU A 70 -2.45 14.64 5.40
CA LEU A 70 -2.26 14.85 3.95
C LEU A 70 -1.66 16.23 3.67
N LYS A 71 -2.23 17.29 4.26
CA LYS A 71 -1.75 18.67 4.09
C LYS A 71 -0.32 18.87 4.63
N GLN A 72 -0.01 18.31 5.80
CA GLN A 72 1.33 18.40 6.41
C GLN A 72 2.40 17.77 5.51
N ASN A 73 2.05 16.68 4.80
CA ASN A 73 2.95 16.00 3.87
C ASN A 73 2.82 16.53 2.42
N LYS A 74 2.10 17.64 2.18
CA LYS A 74 1.91 18.25 0.85
C LYS A 74 1.31 17.29 -0.19
N ILE A 75 0.47 16.36 0.25
CA ILE A 75 -0.26 15.42 -0.61
C ILE A 75 -1.51 16.11 -1.14
N GLY A 76 -1.73 16.05 -2.46
CA GLY A 76 -2.95 16.53 -3.09
C GLY A 76 -4.18 15.83 -2.51
N SER A 77 -5.17 16.61 -2.08
CA SER A 77 -6.39 16.13 -1.42
C SER A 77 -7.67 16.66 -2.07
N GLU A 78 -7.56 17.12 -3.31
CA GLU A 78 -8.68 17.68 -4.08
C GLU A 78 -9.80 16.67 -4.34
N PHE A 79 -9.52 15.36 -4.24
CA PHE A 79 -10.49 14.28 -4.39
C PHE A 79 -10.88 13.65 -3.04
N VAL A 80 -10.56 14.30 -1.93
CA VAL A 80 -11.07 13.89 -0.62
C VAL A 80 -12.45 14.47 -0.41
N THR A 81 -13.43 13.59 -0.16
CA THR A 81 -14.82 13.99 0.09
C THR A 81 -15.28 13.53 1.48
N PHE A 82 -16.33 14.16 2.00
CA PHE A 82 -16.87 13.83 3.31
C PHE A 82 -18.28 13.26 3.22
N SER A 83 -18.50 12.13 3.89
CA SER A 83 -19.82 11.58 4.12
C SER A 83 -20.50 12.25 5.31
N LYS A 84 -21.80 12.51 5.19
CA LYS A 84 -22.64 12.99 6.30
C LYS A 84 -23.18 11.83 7.16
N GLU A 85 -23.21 10.61 6.61
CA GLU A 85 -23.90 9.45 7.19
C GLU A 85 -22.94 8.37 7.69
N LYS A 86 -21.75 8.28 7.08
CA LYS A 86 -20.77 7.22 7.36
C LYS A 86 -19.54 7.79 8.06
N SER A 87 -19.05 7.03 9.04
CA SER A 87 -17.85 7.38 9.78
C SER A 87 -16.58 6.99 9.02
N THR A 88 -15.48 7.66 9.34
CA THR A 88 -14.14 7.24 8.96
C THR A 88 -13.83 5.90 9.65
N GLY A 89 -13.25 4.94 8.89
CA GLY A 89 -12.73 3.71 9.48
C GLY A 89 -11.63 4.00 10.49
N PHE A 90 -11.53 3.17 11.54
CA PHE A 90 -10.42 3.24 12.48
C PHE A 90 -10.03 1.85 12.96
N MET A 91 -8.89 1.74 13.61
CA MET A 91 -8.41 0.49 14.19
C MET A 91 -7.68 0.72 15.51
N LEU A 92 -7.72 -0.30 16.37
CA LEU A 92 -6.90 -0.42 17.55
C LEU A 92 -5.71 -1.31 17.22
N LYS A 93 -4.52 -0.90 17.62
CA LYS A 93 -3.28 -1.67 17.50
C LYS A 93 -2.69 -1.87 18.87
N GLY A 94 -2.53 -3.12 19.27
CA GLY A 94 -1.90 -3.52 20.51
C GLY A 94 -0.42 -3.14 20.54
N ARG A 95 0.19 -3.32 21.69
CA ARG A 95 1.62 -3.21 21.90
C ARG A 95 2.15 -4.54 22.40
N THR A 96 3.18 -5.06 21.76
CA THR A 96 3.86 -6.29 22.15
C THR A 96 5.36 -6.14 21.97
N SER A 97 6.11 -6.86 22.79
CA SER A 97 7.56 -7.03 22.65
C SER A 97 7.92 -8.31 21.89
N VAL A 98 6.96 -9.19 21.61
CA VAL A 98 7.17 -10.49 20.97
C VAL A 98 6.08 -10.71 19.90
N GLY A 99 6.49 -10.96 18.66
CA GLY A 99 5.58 -11.22 17.53
C GLY A 99 4.87 -9.97 17.01
N ASP A 100 3.83 -10.18 16.20
CA ASP A 100 3.02 -9.10 15.65
C ASP A 100 1.95 -8.66 16.68
N PRO A 101 1.66 -7.35 16.77
CA PRO A 101 0.64 -6.84 17.68
C PRO A 101 -0.78 -7.25 17.24
N ASP A 102 -1.67 -7.43 18.20
CA ASP A 102 -3.09 -7.59 17.93
C ASP A 102 -3.65 -6.32 17.25
N ILE A 103 -4.44 -6.51 16.20
CA ILE A 103 -5.10 -5.41 15.50
C ILE A 103 -6.59 -5.70 15.43
N PHE A 104 -7.41 -4.73 15.82
CA PHE A 104 -8.86 -4.80 15.71
C PHE A 104 -9.39 -3.65 14.85
N TYR A 105 -10.19 -3.98 13.84
CA TYR A 105 -10.67 -3.03 12.82
C TYR A 105 -12.13 -2.64 13.05
N PHE A 106 -12.39 -1.33 13.02
CA PHE A 106 -13.72 -0.71 12.98
C PHE A 106 -13.89 -0.01 11.62
N ARG A 107 -14.03 -0.79 10.54
CA ARG A 107 -14.07 -0.27 9.16
C ARG A 107 -15.25 -0.79 8.33
N LYS A 108 -16.09 -1.64 8.91
CA LYS A 108 -17.29 -2.14 8.22
C LYS A 108 -18.25 -0.99 7.96
N ASN A 109 -18.69 -0.83 6.71
CA ASN A 109 -19.55 0.27 6.26
C ASN A 109 -18.95 1.67 6.52
N SER A 110 -17.63 1.82 6.46
CA SER A 110 -16.95 3.11 6.56
C SER A 110 -17.32 4.04 5.41
N ALA A 111 -17.01 5.33 5.54
CA ALA A 111 -17.20 6.29 4.44
C ALA A 111 -16.44 5.87 3.17
N ALA A 112 -15.21 5.38 3.28
CA ALA A 112 -14.43 4.90 2.14
C ALA A 112 -15.08 3.72 1.42
N SER A 113 -15.81 2.84 2.13
CA SER A 113 -16.53 1.73 1.50
C SER A 113 -17.68 2.16 0.59
N THR A 114 -18.01 3.45 0.54
CA THR A 114 -19.02 4.03 -0.36
C THR A 114 -18.41 4.73 -1.60
N LEU A 115 -17.10 4.62 -1.80
CA LEU A 115 -16.48 5.05 -3.06
C LEU A 115 -17.04 4.21 -4.22
N ASN A 116 -17.29 4.88 -5.33
CA ASN A 116 -17.88 4.27 -6.52
C ASN A 116 -17.23 4.79 -7.81
N GLU A 117 -17.69 4.28 -8.95
CA GLU A 117 -17.16 4.64 -10.27
C GLU A 117 -17.28 6.15 -10.55
N THR A 118 -18.40 6.78 -10.18
CA THR A 118 -18.60 8.23 -10.42
C THR A 118 -17.67 9.10 -9.56
N ASP A 119 -17.21 8.59 -8.42
CA ASP A 119 -16.19 9.29 -7.63
C ASP A 119 -14.84 9.24 -8.35
N VAL A 120 -14.38 8.05 -8.78
CA VAL A 120 -13.06 7.89 -9.41
C VAL A 120 -13.00 8.49 -10.82
N GLU A 121 -14.15 8.61 -11.52
CA GLU A 121 -14.25 9.29 -12.81
C GLU A 121 -13.85 10.78 -12.74
N LYS A 122 -13.97 11.41 -11.58
CA LYS A 122 -13.54 12.80 -11.35
C LYS A 122 -12.03 13.00 -11.44
N ILE A 123 -11.25 11.90 -11.37
CA ILE A 123 -9.80 11.97 -11.47
C ILE A 123 -9.39 12.22 -12.93
N ASN A 124 -8.83 13.38 -13.20
CA ASN A 124 -8.21 13.62 -14.51
C ASN A 124 -6.87 12.90 -14.61
N LEU A 125 -6.90 11.65 -15.09
CA LEU A 125 -5.74 10.78 -15.18
C LEU A 125 -4.62 11.31 -16.08
N THR A 126 -4.90 12.25 -17.02
CA THR A 126 -3.85 12.84 -17.88
C THR A 126 -2.79 13.64 -17.11
N LYS A 127 -3.09 14.01 -15.86
CA LYS A 127 -2.17 14.73 -14.95
C LYS A 127 -1.16 13.81 -14.28
N TYR A 128 -1.35 12.49 -14.35
CA TYR A 128 -0.54 11.49 -13.66
C TYR A 128 0.21 10.62 -14.66
N SER A 129 1.30 10.03 -14.20
CA SER A 129 2.07 9.03 -14.96
C SER A 129 1.94 7.65 -14.34
N HIS A 130 1.59 7.58 -13.06
CA HIS A 130 1.52 6.33 -12.32
C HIS A 130 0.24 6.28 -11.49
N ILE A 131 -0.26 5.06 -11.32
CA ILE A 131 -1.28 4.71 -10.35
C ILE A 131 -0.78 3.52 -9.52
N HIS A 132 -1.05 3.56 -8.22
CA HIS A 132 -0.82 2.42 -7.35
C HIS A 132 -2.12 2.02 -6.67
N LEU A 133 -2.46 0.74 -6.74
CA LEU A 133 -3.63 0.15 -6.13
C LEU A 133 -3.23 -1.02 -5.24
N THR A 134 -4.04 -1.29 -4.22
CA THR A 134 -3.94 -2.52 -3.44
C THR A 134 -5.21 -3.35 -3.53
N GLY A 135 -5.13 -4.61 -3.08
CA GLY A 135 -6.29 -5.48 -2.95
C GLY A 135 -7.26 -5.08 -1.84
N ILE A 136 -6.98 -4.01 -1.08
CA ILE A 136 -7.87 -3.54 -0.02
C ILE A 136 -9.08 -2.79 -0.58
N LEU A 137 -8.86 -1.87 -1.52
CA LEU A 137 -9.96 -1.08 -2.09
C LEU A 137 -11.10 -1.96 -2.63
N PRO A 138 -10.87 -2.99 -3.48
CA PRO A 138 -11.93 -3.82 -4.02
C PRO A 138 -12.61 -4.73 -2.96
N ALA A 139 -12.00 -4.89 -1.78
CA ALA A 139 -12.52 -5.71 -0.69
C ALA A 139 -13.52 -4.98 0.21
N LEU A 140 -13.60 -3.65 0.14
CA LEU A 140 -14.44 -2.85 1.06
C LEU A 140 -15.94 -3.00 0.77
N SER A 141 -16.33 -3.08 -0.51
CA SER A 141 -17.72 -3.24 -0.97
C SER A 141 -17.78 -3.60 -2.45
N GLU A 142 -18.96 -3.95 -2.96
CA GLU A 142 -19.17 -4.19 -4.40
C GLU A 142 -18.98 -2.89 -5.21
N ASP A 143 -19.33 -1.71 -4.65
CA ASP A 143 -19.14 -0.44 -5.32
C ASP A 143 -17.65 -0.07 -5.45
N THR A 144 -16.88 -0.26 -4.38
CA THR A 144 -15.43 -0.03 -4.43
C THR A 144 -14.71 -1.04 -5.33
N LYS A 145 -15.22 -2.28 -5.43
CA LYS A 145 -14.70 -3.26 -6.40
C LYS A 145 -14.90 -2.77 -7.83
N LYS A 146 -16.12 -2.32 -8.19
CA LYS A 146 -16.38 -1.72 -9.50
C LYS A 146 -15.50 -0.50 -9.76
N ALA A 147 -15.38 0.38 -8.77
CA ALA A 147 -14.51 1.57 -8.85
C ALA A 147 -13.04 1.20 -9.11
N ALA A 148 -12.50 0.15 -8.44
CA ALA A 148 -11.15 -0.33 -8.66
C ALA A 148 -10.94 -0.83 -10.10
N PHE A 149 -11.87 -1.64 -10.62
CA PHE A 149 -11.83 -2.12 -12.01
C PHE A 149 -11.98 -0.99 -13.02
N TYR A 150 -12.91 -0.06 -12.80
CA TYR A 150 -13.06 1.12 -13.65
C TYR A 150 -11.76 1.92 -13.72
N LEU A 151 -11.18 2.22 -12.57
CA LEU A 151 -9.97 3.02 -12.46
C LEU A 151 -8.77 2.36 -13.14
N ILE A 152 -8.54 1.05 -12.90
CA ILE A 152 -7.39 0.35 -13.49
C ILE A 152 -7.50 0.24 -15.01
N LYS A 153 -8.72 -0.02 -15.54
CA LYS A 153 -8.98 -0.06 -16.98
C LYS A 153 -8.76 1.30 -17.63
N LYS A 154 -9.27 2.37 -17.01
CA LYS A 154 -9.06 3.75 -17.49
C LYS A 154 -7.60 4.18 -17.46
N ALA A 155 -6.87 3.79 -16.39
CA ALA A 155 -5.44 4.05 -16.31
C ALA A 155 -4.68 3.35 -17.45
N LYS A 156 -5.01 2.10 -17.74
CA LYS A 156 -4.42 1.33 -18.86
C LYS A 156 -4.74 1.95 -20.22
N GLU A 157 -5.99 2.32 -20.47
CA GLU A 157 -6.41 3.01 -21.70
C GLU A 157 -5.63 4.32 -21.92
N GLN A 158 -5.27 5.02 -20.87
CA GLN A 158 -4.53 6.29 -20.93
C GLN A 158 -3.00 6.12 -20.86
N GLY A 159 -2.50 4.89 -20.82
CA GLY A 159 -1.08 4.58 -20.81
C GLY A 159 -0.35 4.97 -19.54
N LEU A 160 -1.04 5.00 -18.37
CA LEU A 160 -0.38 5.15 -17.08
C LEU A 160 0.36 3.87 -16.72
N PHE A 161 1.47 4.01 -16.01
CA PHE A 161 2.13 2.87 -15.37
C PHE A 161 1.32 2.43 -14.15
N ILE A 162 0.94 1.16 -14.08
CA ILE A 162 0.06 0.59 -13.07
C ILE A 162 0.86 -0.33 -12.17
N SER A 163 0.94 -0.02 -10.89
CA SER A 163 1.47 -0.93 -9.87
C SER A 163 0.36 -1.45 -8.96
N PHE A 164 0.43 -2.73 -8.62
CA PHE A 164 -0.56 -3.40 -7.79
C PHE A 164 0.11 -4.23 -6.69
N ASP A 165 -0.31 -4.03 -5.44
CA ASP A 165 0.06 -4.86 -4.29
C ASP A 165 -1.17 -5.68 -3.87
N PRO A 166 -1.15 -7.01 -3.89
CA PRO A 166 -2.25 -7.84 -3.41
C PRO A 166 -2.72 -7.47 -2.01
N ASN A 167 -1.83 -7.22 -1.10
CA ASN A 167 -2.06 -6.69 0.26
C ASN A 167 -3.30 -7.32 0.91
N LEU A 168 -3.31 -8.65 1.02
CA LEU A 168 -4.48 -9.44 1.37
C LEU A 168 -5.05 -9.11 2.74
N ARG A 169 -6.36 -9.01 2.79
CA ARG A 169 -7.16 -8.88 4.01
C ARG A 169 -8.34 -9.85 3.96
N PRO A 170 -8.12 -11.17 4.21
CA PRO A 170 -9.16 -12.21 4.02
C PRO A 170 -10.47 -11.88 4.72
N GLN A 171 -10.41 -11.24 5.89
CA GLN A 171 -11.59 -10.86 6.68
C GLN A 171 -12.52 -9.81 6.02
N LEU A 172 -12.09 -9.18 4.94
CA LEU A 172 -12.93 -8.23 4.18
C LEU A 172 -13.72 -8.90 3.06
N TRP A 173 -13.41 -10.15 2.72
CA TRP A 173 -13.99 -10.87 1.61
C TRP A 173 -15.09 -11.82 2.07
N LYS A 174 -16.09 -12.07 1.21
CA LYS A 174 -17.16 -13.02 1.48
C LYS A 174 -16.69 -14.47 1.39
N SER A 175 -15.72 -14.73 0.52
CA SER A 175 -15.07 -16.04 0.38
C SER A 175 -13.64 -15.90 -0.16
N GLU A 176 -12.84 -16.95 0.03
CA GLU A 176 -11.48 -17.03 -0.49
C GLU A 176 -11.46 -17.07 -2.03
N GLU A 177 -12.44 -17.73 -2.65
CA GLU A 177 -12.56 -17.80 -4.13
C GLU A 177 -12.81 -16.40 -4.70
N GLN A 178 -13.71 -15.61 -4.09
CA GLN A 178 -13.97 -14.24 -4.52
C GLN A 178 -12.72 -13.37 -4.38
N MET A 179 -12.00 -13.51 -3.26
CA MET A 179 -10.74 -12.81 -3.05
C MET A 179 -9.73 -13.16 -4.13
N LYS A 180 -9.45 -14.45 -4.34
CA LYS A 180 -8.48 -14.92 -5.33
C LYS A 180 -8.82 -14.46 -6.74
N SER A 181 -10.06 -14.64 -7.17
CA SER A 181 -10.49 -14.26 -8.52
C SER A 181 -10.37 -12.76 -8.74
N THR A 182 -10.83 -11.93 -7.79
CA THR A 182 -10.79 -10.47 -7.92
C THR A 182 -9.36 -9.94 -7.90
N ILE A 183 -8.52 -10.42 -6.96
CA ILE A 183 -7.13 -9.98 -6.84
C ILE A 183 -6.32 -10.37 -8.08
N ASN A 184 -6.43 -11.61 -8.55
CA ASN A 184 -5.69 -12.08 -9.72
C ASN A 184 -6.18 -11.39 -11.01
N GLU A 185 -7.48 -11.10 -11.13
CA GLU A 185 -8.01 -10.33 -12.25
C GLU A 185 -7.47 -8.89 -12.26
N LEU A 186 -7.46 -8.20 -11.11
CA LEU A 186 -6.86 -6.85 -11.02
C LEU A 186 -5.36 -6.86 -11.33
N ALA A 187 -4.63 -7.86 -10.83
CA ALA A 187 -3.20 -8.02 -11.10
C ALA A 187 -2.90 -8.17 -12.60
N SER A 188 -3.82 -8.76 -13.40
CA SER A 188 -3.62 -8.94 -14.84
C SER A 188 -3.60 -7.63 -15.66
N TYR A 189 -4.12 -6.55 -15.10
CA TYR A 189 -4.05 -5.22 -15.72
C TYR A 189 -2.78 -4.45 -15.35
N ALA A 190 -2.08 -4.86 -14.29
CA ALA A 190 -0.93 -4.14 -13.77
C ALA A 190 0.34 -4.36 -14.61
N ASP A 191 1.16 -3.33 -14.71
CA ASP A 191 2.50 -3.42 -15.29
C ASP A 191 3.49 -4.01 -14.27
N LEU A 192 3.28 -3.72 -12.97
CA LEU A 192 4.07 -4.19 -11.85
C LEU A 192 3.18 -4.80 -10.78
N VAL A 193 3.45 -6.05 -10.39
CA VAL A 193 2.80 -6.71 -9.25
C VAL A 193 3.80 -6.95 -8.13
N LEU A 194 3.40 -6.67 -6.87
CA LEU A 194 4.24 -6.71 -5.67
C LEU A 194 3.72 -7.72 -4.62
N PRO A 195 3.63 -9.01 -4.91
CA PRO A 195 3.12 -9.99 -3.94
C PRO A 195 4.14 -10.31 -2.85
N GLY A 196 3.66 -10.82 -1.72
CA GLY A 196 4.48 -11.50 -0.72
C GLY A 196 4.41 -13.02 -0.89
N GLN A 197 5.39 -13.77 -0.38
CA GLN A 197 5.41 -15.24 -0.44
C GLN A 197 4.14 -15.86 0.20
N ALA A 198 3.73 -15.37 1.39
CA ALA A 198 2.51 -15.83 2.04
C ALA A 198 1.24 -15.53 1.23
N GLU A 199 1.21 -14.40 0.53
CA GLU A 199 0.11 -14.03 -0.38
C GLU A 199 0.08 -14.95 -1.61
N GLY A 200 1.23 -15.26 -2.19
CA GLY A 200 1.36 -16.24 -3.28
C GLY A 200 0.82 -17.60 -2.89
N LYS A 201 1.11 -18.08 -1.67
CA LYS A 201 0.55 -19.33 -1.14
C LYS A 201 -0.98 -19.37 -1.20
N ILE A 202 -1.62 -18.26 -0.82
CA ILE A 202 -3.09 -18.14 -0.84
C ILE A 202 -3.58 -17.98 -2.29
N LEU A 203 -3.01 -17.04 -3.07
CA LEU A 203 -3.55 -16.61 -4.36
C LEU A 203 -3.34 -17.61 -5.49
N MET A 204 -2.22 -18.37 -5.49
CA MET A 204 -1.88 -19.30 -6.56
C MET A 204 -1.33 -20.64 -6.07
N GLY A 205 -1.34 -20.91 -4.76
CA GLY A 205 -1.01 -22.21 -4.17
C GLY A 205 0.48 -22.46 -3.90
N SER A 206 1.36 -21.48 -4.11
CA SER A 206 2.80 -21.62 -3.87
C SER A 206 3.39 -20.41 -3.14
N ASP A 207 4.38 -20.68 -2.27
CA ASP A 207 5.23 -19.69 -1.61
C ASP A 207 6.63 -19.57 -2.25
N ASP A 208 6.87 -20.32 -3.33
CA ASP A 208 8.09 -20.19 -4.14
C ASP A 208 8.02 -18.92 -4.98
N GLU A 209 8.96 -18.00 -4.76
CA GLU A 209 8.99 -16.69 -5.42
C GLU A 209 9.12 -16.78 -6.95
N LYS A 210 9.75 -17.84 -7.47
CA LYS A 210 9.89 -18.04 -8.92
C LYS A 210 8.56 -18.46 -9.54
N LEU A 211 7.84 -19.35 -8.87
CA LEU A 211 6.52 -19.78 -9.30
C LEU A 211 5.50 -18.64 -9.21
N ILE A 212 5.56 -17.84 -8.15
CA ILE A 212 4.71 -16.65 -7.98
C ILE A 212 4.95 -15.67 -9.13
N ASN A 213 6.21 -15.31 -9.39
CA ASN A 213 6.54 -14.38 -10.46
C ASN A 213 6.11 -14.92 -11.83
N LYS A 214 6.40 -16.18 -12.12
CA LYS A 214 5.96 -16.84 -13.35
C LYS A 214 4.44 -16.74 -13.55
N PHE A 215 3.67 -17.05 -12.51
CA PHE A 215 2.21 -16.96 -12.55
C PHE A 215 1.74 -15.55 -12.96
N TYR A 216 2.22 -14.49 -12.32
CA TYR A 216 1.77 -13.14 -12.64
C TYR A 216 2.22 -12.65 -14.02
N LEU A 217 3.44 -13.02 -14.46
CA LEU A 217 3.91 -12.70 -15.81
C LEU A 217 3.08 -13.39 -16.90
N GLU A 218 2.74 -14.67 -16.71
CA GLU A 218 1.86 -15.43 -17.63
C GLU A 218 0.42 -14.88 -17.66
N ASN A 219 -0.02 -14.24 -16.57
CA ASN A 219 -1.35 -13.64 -16.44
C ASN A 219 -1.40 -12.13 -16.75
N GLY A 220 -0.36 -11.54 -17.36
CA GLY A 220 -0.47 -10.20 -17.93
C GLY A 220 0.50 -9.16 -17.39
N ALA A 221 1.03 -9.31 -16.17
CA ALA A 221 2.00 -8.37 -15.59
C ALA A 221 3.28 -8.31 -16.44
N ALA A 222 3.88 -7.12 -16.56
CA ALA A 222 5.18 -6.98 -17.24
C ALA A 222 6.36 -7.25 -16.28
N ILE A 223 6.17 -6.93 -15.01
CA ILE A 223 7.16 -7.06 -13.94
C ILE A 223 6.46 -7.68 -12.72
N CYS A 224 7.08 -8.68 -12.12
CA CYS A 224 6.66 -9.19 -10.81
C CYS A 224 7.84 -9.14 -9.84
N VAL A 225 7.60 -8.61 -8.65
CA VAL A 225 8.61 -8.51 -7.59
C VAL A 225 8.04 -9.11 -6.31
N THR A 226 8.38 -10.37 -6.04
CA THR A 226 7.93 -11.07 -4.84
C THR A 226 8.76 -10.65 -3.62
N LYS A 227 8.06 -10.12 -2.62
CA LYS A 227 8.63 -9.75 -1.32
C LYS A 227 8.99 -11.01 -0.52
N CYS A 228 10.28 -11.18 -0.17
CA CYS A 228 10.81 -12.36 0.55
C CYS A 228 11.24 -12.01 1.98
N GLY A 229 10.61 -11.01 2.61
CA GLY A 229 10.90 -10.57 3.97
C GLY A 229 12.34 -10.08 4.12
N SER A 230 13.04 -10.57 5.15
CA SER A 230 14.43 -10.19 5.43
C SER A 230 15.44 -10.66 4.37
N LYS A 231 15.05 -11.60 3.51
CA LYS A 231 15.91 -12.06 2.39
C LYS A 231 15.95 -11.03 1.26
N GLY A 232 14.98 -10.10 1.21
CA GLY A 232 14.90 -9.11 0.13
C GLY A 232 13.72 -9.38 -0.81
N ALA A 233 13.97 -9.37 -2.13
CA ALA A 233 12.89 -9.56 -3.10
C ALA A 233 13.39 -10.25 -4.38
N TYR A 234 12.58 -11.13 -4.93
CA TYR A 234 12.86 -11.80 -6.20
C TYR A 234 12.16 -11.08 -7.35
N VAL A 235 12.90 -10.72 -8.36
CA VAL A 235 12.45 -9.97 -9.54
C VAL A 235 12.35 -10.89 -10.74
N SER A 236 11.26 -10.78 -11.50
CA SER A 236 11.14 -11.35 -12.84
C SER A 236 10.46 -10.35 -13.77
N THR A 237 10.88 -10.31 -15.05
CA THR A 237 10.32 -9.48 -16.09
C THR A 237 9.91 -10.29 -17.31
N LYS A 238 9.05 -9.74 -18.16
CA LYS A 238 8.68 -10.35 -19.45
C LYS A 238 9.89 -10.50 -20.39
N ASP A 239 10.95 -9.72 -20.19
CA ASP A 239 12.20 -9.79 -20.95
C ASP A 239 13.15 -10.86 -20.41
N ASN A 240 12.63 -11.80 -19.61
CA ASN A 240 13.35 -12.94 -19.03
C ASN A 240 14.45 -12.56 -18.02
N GLU A 241 14.45 -11.37 -17.46
CA GLU A 241 15.31 -11.08 -16.32
C GLU A 241 14.78 -11.79 -15.08
N ASN A 242 15.66 -12.48 -14.37
CA ASN A 242 15.34 -13.21 -13.13
C ASN A 242 16.50 -13.08 -12.15
N TYR A 243 16.27 -12.41 -11.01
CA TYR A 243 17.33 -12.21 -10.00
C TYR A 243 16.78 -11.90 -8.62
N MET A 244 17.59 -12.17 -7.61
CA MET A 244 17.33 -11.75 -6.24
C MET A 244 17.99 -10.39 -5.98
N VAL A 245 17.28 -9.52 -5.25
CA VAL A 245 17.84 -8.32 -4.65
C VAL A 245 17.82 -8.51 -3.14
N ASP A 246 19.01 -8.51 -2.53
CA ASP A 246 19.16 -8.77 -1.10
C ASP A 246 18.48 -7.69 -0.23
N GLY A 247 17.95 -8.14 0.90
CA GLY A 247 17.43 -7.26 1.94
C GLY A 247 18.54 -6.60 2.76
N TYR A 248 18.24 -5.42 3.31
CA TYR A 248 19.13 -4.77 4.27
C TYR A 248 19.00 -5.42 5.65
N LYS A 249 20.15 -5.73 6.28
CA LYS A 249 20.18 -6.20 7.66
C LYS A 249 19.87 -5.05 8.61
N VAL A 250 18.93 -5.26 9.52
CA VAL A 250 18.57 -4.29 10.56
C VAL A 250 19.05 -4.77 11.92
N LYS A 251 19.44 -3.85 12.78
CA LYS A 251 19.90 -4.19 14.15
C LYS A 251 18.78 -4.74 15.03
N LYS A 252 17.57 -4.20 14.86
CA LYS A 252 16.38 -4.58 15.63
C LYS A 252 15.13 -4.32 14.83
N VAL A 253 14.25 -5.29 14.74
CA VAL A 253 12.87 -5.12 14.25
C VAL A 253 12.03 -4.65 15.42
N ILE A 254 11.32 -3.54 15.26
CA ILE A 254 10.43 -2.95 16.26
C ILE A 254 8.97 -3.25 15.88
N ASP A 255 8.62 -3.09 14.60
CA ASP A 255 7.26 -3.31 14.08
C ASP A 255 7.37 -3.68 12.59
N THR A 256 6.64 -4.69 12.16
CA THR A 256 6.67 -5.14 10.74
C THR A 256 5.61 -4.43 9.88
N VAL A 257 4.66 -3.75 10.52
CA VAL A 257 3.55 -3.08 9.82
C VAL A 257 4.07 -1.92 8.96
N GLY A 258 3.50 -1.78 7.77
CA GLY A 258 3.90 -0.75 6.81
C GLY A 258 5.18 -1.04 6.02
N ALA A 259 5.92 -2.12 6.32
CA ALA A 259 7.13 -2.47 5.58
C ALA A 259 6.85 -2.80 4.11
N GLY A 260 5.74 -3.49 3.82
CA GLY A 260 5.27 -3.76 2.46
C GLY A 260 4.92 -2.48 1.69
N ASP A 261 4.25 -1.54 2.35
CA ASP A 261 3.90 -0.24 1.77
C ASP A 261 5.15 0.61 1.52
N GLY A 262 6.12 0.57 2.45
CA GLY A 262 7.44 1.17 2.27
C GLY A 262 8.20 0.56 1.10
N PHE A 263 8.12 -0.76 0.94
CA PHE A 263 8.68 -1.46 -0.22
C PHE A 263 8.03 -0.99 -1.52
N ALA A 264 6.70 -0.96 -1.59
CA ALA A 264 5.96 -0.46 -2.75
C ALA A 264 6.35 1.00 -3.07
N THR A 265 6.45 1.87 -2.05
CA THR A 265 6.95 3.25 -2.20
C THR A 265 8.32 3.28 -2.90
N GLY A 266 9.25 2.43 -2.47
CA GLY A 266 10.61 2.39 -3.01
C GLY A 266 10.67 2.00 -4.48
N VAL A 267 9.94 0.92 -4.88
CA VAL A 267 9.90 0.48 -6.28
C VAL A 267 9.22 1.54 -7.14
N VAL A 268 8.02 2.00 -6.75
CA VAL A 268 7.23 2.96 -7.54
C VAL A 268 8.00 4.26 -7.74
N THR A 269 8.54 4.85 -6.68
CA THR A 269 9.30 6.11 -6.80
C THR A 269 10.60 5.94 -7.56
N GLY A 270 11.27 4.79 -7.45
CA GLY A 270 12.46 4.48 -8.25
C GLY A 270 12.15 4.45 -9.75
N LEU A 271 11.06 3.79 -10.14
CA LEU A 271 10.60 3.75 -11.53
C LEU A 271 10.13 5.12 -12.02
N MET A 272 9.44 5.91 -11.18
CA MET A 272 9.08 7.31 -11.50
C MET A 272 10.30 8.18 -11.80
N GLU A 273 11.44 7.89 -11.19
CA GLU A 273 12.71 8.58 -11.42
C GLU A 273 13.50 8.04 -12.61
N GLY A 274 13.06 6.93 -13.19
CA GLY A 274 13.75 6.24 -14.30
C GLY A 274 14.97 5.44 -13.84
N LEU A 275 15.01 5.02 -12.58
CA LEU A 275 16.06 4.12 -12.11
C LEU A 275 15.95 2.75 -12.81
N PRO A 276 17.07 2.06 -13.06
CA PRO A 276 17.06 0.65 -13.39
C PRO A 276 16.25 -0.14 -12.36
N LEU A 277 15.49 -1.16 -12.80
CA LEU A 277 14.57 -1.91 -11.92
C LEU A 277 15.30 -2.49 -10.69
N LYS A 278 16.51 -3.00 -10.87
CA LYS A 278 17.35 -3.53 -9.77
C LYS A 278 17.61 -2.47 -8.70
N ASP A 279 17.89 -1.23 -9.09
CA ASP A 279 18.16 -0.13 -8.15
C ASP A 279 16.89 0.36 -7.48
N ALA A 280 15.76 0.38 -8.22
CA ALA A 280 14.45 0.67 -7.64
C ALA A 280 14.05 -0.36 -6.57
N VAL A 281 14.28 -1.66 -6.82
CA VAL A 281 14.01 -2.72 -5.84
C VAL A 281 14.99 -2.66 -4.67
N LYS A 282 16.28 -2.34 -4.90
CA LYS A 282 17.25 -2.11 -3.83
C LYS A 282 16.83 -0.95 -2.91
N ARG A 283 16.34 0.17 -3.49
CA ARG A 283 15.72 1.27 -2.73
C ARG A 283 14.54 0.77 -1.89
N ALA A 284 13.70 -0.07 -2.48
CA ALA A 284 12.53 -0.62 -1.81
C ALA A 284 12.89 -1.48 -0.59
N THR A 285 13.92 -2.35 -0.72
CA THR A 285 14.42 -3.13 0.42
C THR A 285 14.99 -2.24 1.51
N ALA A 286 15.64 -1.12 1.17
CA ALA A 286 16.13 -0.14 2.14
C ALA A 286 14.99 0.55 2.90
N ILE A 287 13.94 1.00 2.20
CA ILE A 287 12.78 1.67 2.83
C ILE A 287 12.04 0.71 3.74
N GLY A 288 11.80 -0.54 3.30
CA GLY A 288 11.20 -1.57 4.14
C GLY A 288 12.03 -1.83 5.40
N ALA A 289 13.36 -1.90 5.27
CA ALA A 289 14.28 -2.07 6.40
C ALA A 289 14.25 -0.89 7.37
N ILE A 290 14.15 0.34 6.88
CA ILE A 290 14.01 1.53 7.74
C ILE A 290 12.66 1.51 8.48
N GLN A 291 11.56 1.18 7.78
CA GLN A 291 10.23 1.15 8.37
C GLN A 291 10.13 0.18 9.54
N VAL A 292 10.70 -1.03 9.44
CA VAL A 292 10.63 -2.03 10.53
C VAL A 292 11.42 -1.64 11.78
N MET A 293 12.24 -0.60 11.73
CA MET A 293 12.95 -0.05 12.90
C MET A 293 12.15 1.02 13.64
N SER A 294 10.93 1.33 13.20
CA SER A 294 10.06 2.34 13.79
C SER A 294 8.74 1.73 14.25
N ARG A 295 8.05 2.40 15.16
CA ARG A 295 6.68 2.07 15.52
C ARG A 295 5.69 2.80 14.61
N GLY A 296 4.53 2.19 14.43
CA GLY A 296 3.47 2.77 13.62
C GLY A 296 3.57 2.38 12.15
N ASP A 297 2.57 2.78 11.38
CA ASP A 297 2.35 2.27 10.03
C ASP A 297 3.14 3.04 8.96
N ASN A 298 3.47 4.32 9.20
CA ASN A 298 4.18 5.19 8.24
C ASN A 298 5.18 6.15 8.90
N GLU A 299 5.34 6.09 10.21
CA GLU A 299 6.24 6.96 10.96
C GLU A 299 7.70 6.75 10.56
N GLY A 300 8.08 5.51 10.27
CA GLY A 300 9.42 5.13 9.85
C GLY A 300 9.75 5.38 8.38
N LEU A 301 8.77 5.74 7.55
CA LEU A 301 9.04 6.00 6.13
C LEU A 301 10.01 7.18 5.99
N PRO A 302 11.17 7.01 5.32
CA PRO A 302 12.25 7.99 5.32
C PRO A 302 11.96 9.20 4.43
N THR A 303 12.58 10.33 4.76
CA THR A 303 12.82 11.39 3.79
C THR A 303 13.90 10.97 2.81
N ARG A 304 14.05 11.72 1.70
CA ARG A 304 15.12 11.46 0.71
C ARG A 304 16.52 11.50 1.34
N GLU A 305 16.78 12.45 2.21
CA GLU A 305 18.06 12.56 2.90
C GLU A 305 18.32 11.36 3.81
N GLN A 306 17.33 10.96 4.62
CA GLN A 306 17.44 9.78 5.50
C GLN A 306 17.69 8.49 4.71
N LEU A 307 17.00 8.33 3.58
CA LEU A 307 17.18 7.19 2.68
C LEU A 307 18.61 7.15 2.12
N ASN A 308 19.11 8.29 1.60
CA ASN A 308 20.46 8.39 1.07
C ASN A 308 21.52 8.06 2.13
N VAL A 309 21.37 8.59 3.34
CA VAL A 309 22.27 8.26 4.47
C VAL A 309 22.24 6.77 4.82
N PHE A 310 21.07 6.13 4.76
CA PHE A 310 20.93 4.70 5.06
C PHE A 310 21.55 3.82 3.98
N MET A 311 21.35 4.14 2.71
CA MET A 311 21.85 3.34 1.57
C MET A 311 23.36 3.47 1.34
N ASN A 312 24.00 4.54 1.84
CA ASN A 312 25.44 4.78 1.71
C ASN A 312 26.28 4.26 2.90
N LYS A 313 25.64 3.60 3.87
CA LYS A 313 26.31 2.89 4.99
C LYS A 313 26.67 1.48 4.60
#